data_11cc62b8665d15c6f0c2b11540fff565
#
_entry.id   11cc62b8665d15c6f0c2b11540fff565
#
_cell.length_a   1.000
_cell.length_b   1.000
_cell.length_c   1.000
_cell.angle_alpha   90.00
_cell.angle_beta   90.00
_cell.angle_gamma   90.00
#
_symmetry.space_group_name_H-M   'P 1'
#
loop_
_entity.id
_entity.type
_entity.pdbx_description
1 polymer ?
#
loop_
_entity_poly.entity_id
_entity_poly.type
_entity_poly.pdbx_seq_one_letter_code
_entity_poly.pdbx_strand_id
1 'polypeptide(L)'
;MQISFTEKKNIRKSFGKLKESLSIPNLIEVQKNSYDELTFFNSEAGDLTKGFDRVFKSIFPIEDLNDKATLEYISYRLEKPKFDVEECIARGLTYSSALKCTLRLVVYEINQENNTKDILSAKEQEVYMGEVPMMTNSGTFITNGVQRVVVNQMHRSCLLYTSPSPRD
;
A
#
# COMPACT_ATOMS: atom_id res chain seq x y z
N MET A 1 18.74 -1.97 45.25
CA MET A 1 20.10 -1.52 44.87
C MET A 1 20.31 -0.16 45.53
N GLN A 2 21.09 -0.12 46.63
CA GLN A 2 21.37 1.14 47.31
C GLN A 2 22.39 1.94 46.51
N ILE A 3 22.01 3.13 46.11
CA ILE A 3 22.93 4.07 45.46
C ILE A 3 23.66 4.80 46.58
N SER A 4 24.91 4.44 46.79
CA SER A 4 25.78 5.16 47.72
C SER A 4 26.22 6.47 47.06
N PHE A 5 25.83 7.60 47.62
CA PHE A 5 26.22 8.94 47.18
C PHE A 5 27.51 9.40 47.88
N THR A 6 28.43 8.50 48.24
CA THR A 6 29.68 8.87 48.83
C THR A 6 30.63 9.49 47.82
N GLU A 7 30.81 10.79 47.93
CA GLU A 7 31.97 11.65 47.57
C GLU A 7 32.72 11.49 46.25
N LYS A 8 32.24 10.72 45.27
CA LYS A 8 32.87 10.70 43.94
C LYS A 8 32.16 11.63 42.97
N LYS A 9 32.90 12.61 42.43
CA LYS A 9 32.42 13.59 41.44
C LYS A 9 31.85 12.97 40.17
N ASN A 10 32.13 11.67 39.89
CA ASN A 10 31.64 10.96 38.72
C ASN A 10 31.13 9.58 39.08
N ILE A 11 29.84 9.39 39.14
CA ILE A 11 29.19 8.08 39.30
C ILE A 11 28.95 7.46 37.94
N ARG A 12 29.67 6.38 37.62
CA ARG A 12 29.41 5.62 36.39
C ARG A 12 28.43 4.49 36.69
N LYS A 13 27.30 4.48 36.02
CA LYS A 13 26.37 3.36 35.99
C LYS A 13 26.76 2.37 34.90
N SER A 14 26.85 1.09 35.25
CA SER A 14 26.98 0.03 34.24
C SER A 14 25.58 -0.47 33.85
N PHE A 15 25.27 -0.38 32.59
CA PHE A 15 24.00 -0.87 32.01
C PHE A 15 24.16 -2.28 31.39
N GLY A 16 25.35 -2.85 31.37
CA GLY A 16 25.62 -4.14 30.73
C GLY A 16 24.94 -5.36 31.38
N LYS A 17 24.40 -5.21 32.59
CA LYS A 17 23.68 -6.27 33.31
C LYS A 17 22.18 -6.03 33.43
N LEU A 18 21.66 -4.96 32.84
CA LEU A 18 20.25 -4.71 32.80
C LEU A 18 19.60 -5.64 31.78
N LYS A 19 18.51 -6.32 32.16
CA LYS A 19 17.71 -7.06 31.20
C LYS A 19 17.09 -6.06 30.23
N GLU A 20 17.09 -6.43 28.96
CA GLU A 20 16.34 -5.67 27.94
C GLU A 20 14.87 -5.58 28.38
N SER A 21 14.39 -4.38 28.61
CA SER A 21 13.00 -4.12 28.99
C SER A 21 12.11 -3.94 27.76
N LEU A 22 12.71 -3.53 26.63
CA LEU A 22 12.04 -3.31 25.34
C LEU A 22 12.95 -3.82 24.22
N SER A 23 12.39 -4.53 23.27
CA SER A 23 13.08 -4.87 22.03
C SER A 23 13.30 -3.61 21.19
N ILE A 24 14.44 -3.56 20.49
CA ILE A 24 14.69 -2.46 19.54
C ILE A 24 13.68 -2.58 18.40
N PRO A 25 12.85 -1.53 18.13
CA PRO A 25 11.90 -1.58 17.04
C PRO A 25 12.62 -1.63 15.68
N ASN A 26 12.00 -2.28 14.73
CA ASN A 26 12.49 -2.29 13.35
C ASN A 26 12.34 -0.88 12.75
N LEU A 27 13.46 -0.23 12.44
CA LEU A 27 13.48 1.17 11.97
C LEU A 27 12.76 1.37 10.61
N ILE A 28 12.62 0.31 9.82
CA ILE A 28 11.95 0.34 8.50
C ILE A 28 10.55 -0.29 8.55
N GLU A 29 10.03 -0.60 9.72
CA GLU A 29 8.73 -1.24 9.88
C GLU A 29 7.60 -0.37 9.36
N VAL A 30 7.67 0.93 9.58
CA VAL A 30 6.65 1.89 9.10
C VAL A 30 6.52 1.85 7.58
N GLN A 31 7.64 1.86 6.85
CA GLN A 31 7.64 1.79 5.39
C GLN A 31 7.11 0.45 4.89
N LYS A 32 7.55 -0.65 5.51
CA LYS A 32 7.10 -1.99 5.13
C LYS A 32 5.62 -2.20 5.38
N ASN A 33 5.15 -1.88 6.58
CA ASN A 33 3.73 -2.02 6.92
C ASN A 33 2.83 -1.17 6.01
N SER A 34 3.24 0.06 5.71
CA SER A 34 2.51 0.93 4.79
C SER A 34 2.43 0.35 3.38
N TYR A 35 3.51 -0.24 2.90
CA TYR A 35 3.54 -0.89 1.59
C TYR A 35 2.73 -2.20 1.57
N ASP A 36 2.86 -3.00 2.61
CA ASP A 36 2.09 -4.23 2.78
C ASP A 36 0.59 -3.93 2.89
N GLU A 37 0.21 -2.84 3.56
CA GLU A 37 -1.18 -2.38 3.64
C GLU A 37 -1.72 -1.93 2.28
N LEU A 38 -0.89 -1.31 1.43
CA LEU A 38 -1.27 -0.92 0.07
C LEU A 38 -1.48 -2.14 -0.83
N THR A 39 -0.57 -3.11 -0.77
CA THR A 39 -0.53 -4.26 -1.69
C THR A 39 -1.28 -5.48 -1.19
N PHE A 40 -1.64 -5.53 0.08
CA PHE A 40 -2.29 -6.70 0.73
C PHE A 40 -1.54 -8.01 0.59
N PHE A 41 -0.21 -7.97 0.48
CA PHE A 41 0.59 -9.17 0.27
C PHE A 41 0.47 -10.21 1.40
N ASN A 42 0.14 -9.77 2.62
CA ASN A 42 0.12 -10.61 3.83
C ASN A 42 -1.25 -10.71 4.51
N SER A 43 -2.32 -10.15 3.98
CA SER A 43 -3.62 -10.30 4.61
C SER A 43 -4.32 -11.56 4.11
N GLU A 44 -4.60 -12.46 5.02
CA GLU A 44 -5.59 -13.51 4.80
C GLU A 44 -6.87 -12.85 4.32
N ALA A 45 -7.41 -13.37 3.23
CA ALA A 45 -8.56 -12.84 2.50
C ALA A 45 -9.75 -12.53 3.43
N GLY A 46 -9.90 -11.28 3.85
CA GLY A 46 -11.00 -10.89 4.73
C GLY A 46 -11.28 -9.39 4.79
N ASP A 47 -10.28 -8.55 4.74
CA ASP A 47 -10.46 -7.11 4.88
C ASP A 47 -10.46 -6.39 3.52
N LEU A 48 -11.57 -6.51 2.80
CA LEU A 48 -11.84 -5.91 1.49
C LEU A 48 -11.92 -4.36 1.50
N THR A 49 -11.42 -3.72 2.56
CA THR A 49 -11.58 -2.27 2.77
C THR A 49 -10.30 -1.46 2.65
N LYS A 50 -9.17 -2.11 2.36
CA LYS A 50 -7.84 -1.46 2.37
C LYS A 50 -7.12 -1.61 1.02
N GLY A 51 -6.11 -0.77 0.80
CA GLY A 51 -5.20 -0.85 -0.34
C GLY A 51 -5.86 -0.66 -1.70
N PHE A 52 -5.38 -1.38 -2.69
CA PHE A 52 -5.89 -1.31 -4.06
C PHE A 52 -7.37 -1.70 -4.18
N ASP A 53 -7.83 -2.68 -3.40
CA ASP A 53 -9.23 -3.11 -3.41
C ASP A 53 -10.18 -1.96 -3.06
N ARG A 54 -9.83 -1.16 -2.05
CA ARG A 54 -10.63 0.00 -1.66
C ARG A 54 -10.73 1.03 -2.79
N VAL A 55 -9.62 1.26 -3.49
CA VAL A 55 -9.58 2.22 -4.60
C VAL A 55 -10.43 1.72 -5.75
N PHE A 56 -10.28 0.46 -6.14
CA PHE A 56 -11.10 -0.11 -7.22
C PHE A 56 -12.59 -0.11 -6.87
N LYS A 57 -12.97 -0.52 -5.66
CA LYS A 57 -14.37 -0.51 -5.21
C LYS A 57 -14.97 0.89 -5.09
N SER A 58 -14.16 1.93 -4.96
CA SER A 58 -14.66 3.31 -4.96
C SER A 58 -14.97 3.82 -6.36
N ILE A 59 -14.38 3.21 -7.40
CA ILE A 59 -14.57 3.60 -8.80
C ILE A 59 -15.63 2.72 -9.47
N PHE A 60 -15.60 1.42 -9.19
CA PHE A 60 -16.53 0.45 -9.75
C PHE A 60 -17.75 0.27 -8.81
N PRO A 61 -18.92 -0.05 -9.34
CA PRO A 61 -19.23 -0.33 -10.75
C PRO A 61 -19.30 0.93 -11.62
N ILE A 62 -18.94 0.77 -12.90
CA ILE A 62 -19.12 1.81 -13.92
C ILE A 62 -20.35 1.45 -14.74
N GLU A 63 -21.33 2.32 -14.74
CA GLU A 63 -22.61 2.12 -15.45
C GLU A 63 -22.62 2.89 -16.77
N ASP A 64 -23.25 2.31 -17.78
CA ASP A 64 -23.50 2.99 -19.06
C ASP A 64 -24.60 4.04 -18.90
N LEU A 65 -24.53 5.13 -19.67
CA LEU A 65 -25.52 6.20 -19.69
C LEU A 65 -26.92 5.72 -20.06
N ASN A 66 -27.04 4.62 -20.80
CA ASN A 66 -28.32 4.03 -21.22
C ASN A 66 -28.76 2.86 -20.31
N ASP A 67 -28.06 2.64 -19.21
CA ASP A 67 -28.30 1.52 -18.26
C ASP A 67 -28.30 0.12 -18.92
N LYS A 68 -27.65 -0.03 -20.05
CA LYS A 68 -27.59 -1.30 -20.80
C LYS A 68 -26.39 -2.16 -20.46
N ALA A 69 -25.37 -1.59 -19.86
CA ALA A 69 -24.16 -2.30 -19.49
C ALA A 69 -23.60 -1.79 -18.16
N THR A 70 -23.05 -2.70 -17.38
CA THR A 70 -22.35 -2.38 -16.13
C THR A 70 -21.01 -3.11 -16.12
N LEU A 71 -19.96 -2.38 -15.81
CA LEU A 71 -18.62 -2.93 -15.63
C LEU A 71 -18.33 -3.05 -14.15
N GLU A 72 -18.19 -4.29 -13.68
CA GLU A 72 -17.96 -4.62 -12.27
C GLU A 72 -16.50 -5.03 -12.04
N TYR A 73 -15.97 -4.66 -10.88
CA TYR A 73 -14.68 -5.13 -10.39
C TYR A 73 -14.86 -6.38 -9.53
N ILE A 74 -14.09 -7.43 -9.80
CA ILE A 74 -14.11 -8.68 -9.02
C ILE A 74 -12.90 -8.76 -8.09
N SER A 75 -11.70 -8.72 -8.65
CA SER A 75 -10.46 -8.89 -7.89
C SER A 75 -9.27 -8.31 -8.65
N TYR A 76 -8.16 -8.10 -7.94
CA TYR A 76 -6.88 -7.80 -8.58
C TYR A 76 -5.83 -8.85 -8.22
N ARG A 77 -4.79 -8.91 -9.03
CA ARG A 77 -3.63 -9.77 -8.82
C ARG A 77 -2.37 -9.03 -9.21
N LEU A 78 -1.35 -9.14 -8.37
CA LEU A 78 0.02 -8.75 -8.69
C LEU A 78 0.78 -9.99 -9.16
N GLU A 79 1.38 -9.92 -10.34
CA GLU A 79 2.23 -10.99 -10.87
C GLU A 79 3.60 -10.98 -10.20
N LYS A 80 4.33 -12.08 -10.34
CA LYS A 80 5.74 -12.09 -9.93
C LYS A 80 6.55 -11.16 -10.82
N PRO A 81 7.51 -10.41 -10.26
CA PRO A 81 8.43 -9.60 -11.05
C PRO A 81 9.13 -10.44 -12.11
N LYS A 82 9.34 -9.87 -13.30
CA LYS A 82 10.02 -10.55 -14.40
C LYS A 82 11.52 -10.73 -14.16
N PHE A 83 12.13 -9.79 -13.47
CA PHE A 83 13.55 -9.73 -13.21
C PHE A 83 13.81 -9.65 -11.72
N ASP A 84 14.91 -10.22 -11.29
CA ASP A 84 15.36 -10.13 -9.91
C ASP A 84 15.95 -8.75 -9.60
N VAL A 85 16.10 -8.47 -8.31
CA VAL A 85 16.63 -7.20 -7.80
C VAL A 85 18.01 -6.87 -8.36
N GLU A 86 18.93 -7.86 -8.38
CA GLU A 86 20.29 -7.69 -8.90
C GLU A 86 20.32 -7.44 -10.39
N GLU A 87 19.47 -8.13 -11.13
CA GLU A 87 19.34 -7.96 -12.58
C GLU A 87 18.77 -6.59 -12.95
N CYS A 88 17.79 -6.10 -12.18
CA CYS A 88 17.24 -4.75 -12.37
C CYS A 88 18.30 -3.67 -12.15
N ILE A 89 19.15 -3.82 -11.15
CA ILE A 89 20.26 -2.89 -10.89
C ILE A 89 21.28 -2.93 -12.02
N ALA A 90 21.70 -4.13 -12.43
CA ALA A 90 22.72 -4.31 -13.47
C ALA A 90 22.27 -3.77 -14.84
N ARG A 91 21.01 -3.95 -15.18
CA ARG A 91 20.42 -3.54 -16.47
C ARG A 91 19.82 -2.13 -16.47
N GLY A 92 19.76 -1.45 -15.33
CA GLY A 92 19.12 -0.15 -15.23
C GLY A 92 17.60 -0.19 -15.35
N LEU A 93 16.97 -1.31 -14.93
CA LEU A 93 15.53 -1.51 -15.00
C LEU A 93 14.84 -1.14 -13.68
N THR A 94 13.51 -1.00 -13.73
CA THR A 94 12.68 -0.82 -12.54
C THR A 94 12.20 -2.18 -12.05
N TYR A 95 12.35 -2.44 -10.75
CA TYR A 95 11.82 -3.63 -10.10
C TYR A 95 10.32 -3.45 -9.87
N SER A 96 9.51 -4.02 -10.74
CA SER A 96 8.05 -3.86 -10.77
C SER A 96 7.33 -5.17 -11.00
N SER A 97 6.08 -5.19 -10.62
CA SER A 97 5.13 -6.27 -10.83
C SER A 97 3.96 -5.79 -11.67
N ALA A 98 3.49 -6.64 -12.58
CA ALA A 98 2.29 -6.34 -13.37
C ALA A 98 1.03 -6.46 -12.50
N LEU A 99 0.24 -5.38 -12.49
CA LEU A 99 -1.07 -5.34 -11.86
C LEU A 99 -2.13 -5.74 -12.90
N LYS A 100 -2.85 -6.80 -12.61
CA LYS A 100 -3.97 -7.29 -13.40
C LYS A 100 -5.25 -7.26 -12.58
N CYS A 101 -6.34 -6.81 -13.19
CA CYS A 101 -7.66 -6.79 -12.58
C CYS A 101 -8.61 -7.70 -13.35
N THR A 102 -9.38 -8.49 -12.62
CA THR A 102 -10.49 -9.25 -13.18
C THR A 102 -11.73 -8.38 -13.14
N LEU A 103 -12.22 -8.06 -14.32
CA LEU A 103 -13.41 -7.24 -14.52
C LEU A 103 -14.52 -8.09 -15.14
N ARG A 104 -15.77 -7.81 -14.76
CA ARG A 104 -16.96 -8.43 -15.30
C ARG A 104 -17.79 -7.38 -16.02
N LEU A 105 -18.04 -7.58 -17.30
CA LEU A 105 -18.98 -6.80 -18.07
C LEU A 105 -20.34 -7.52 -18.07
N VAL A 106 -21.36 -6.88 -17.52
CA VAL A 106 -22.75 -7.37 -17.54
C VAL A 106 -23.54 -6.51 -18.51
N VAL A 107 -24.18 -7.13 -19.47
CA VAL A 107 -25.05 -6.46 -20.44
C VAL A 107 -26.50 -6.83 -20.13
N TYR A 108 -27.36 -5.81 -20.07
CA TYR A 108 -28.77 -5.94 -19.74
C TYR A 108 -29.65 -5.69 -20.94
N GLU A 109 -30.75 -6.40 -21.03
CA GLU A 109 -31.90 -6.10 -21.88
C GLU A 109 -32.99 -5.46 -21.03
N ILE A 110 -33.46 -4.28 -21.47
CA ILE A 110 -34.49 -3.53 -20.75
C ILE A 110 -35.86 -3.88 -21.40
N ASN A 111 -36.67 -4.61 -20.68
CA ASN A 111 -38.05 -4.85 -21.06
C ASN A 111 -38.88 -3.58 -20.79
N GLN A 112 -39.31 -2.92 -21.83
CA GLN A 112 -40.08 -1.67 -21.75
C GLN A 112 -41.46 -1.82 -21.10
N GLU A 113 -42.03 -3.04 -21.11
CA GLU A 113 -43.36 -3.30 -20.54
C GLU A 113 -43.33 -3.41 -18.99
N ASN A 114 -42.30 -3.96 -18.42
CA ASN A 114 -42.22 -4.25 -16.97
C ASN A 114 -41.11 -3.45 -16.25
N ASN A 115 -40.33 -2.64 -16.94
CA ASN A 115 -39.17 -1.94 -16.40
C ASN A 115 -38.16 -2.87 -15.65
N THR A 116 -38.12 -4.14 -16.07
CA THR A 116 -37.15 -5.11 -15.51
C THR A 116 -35.90 -5.17 -16.36
N LYS A 117 -34.73 -5.23 -15.67
CA LYS A 117 -33.42 -5.43 -16.32
C LYS A 117 -33.13 -6.92 -16.30
N ASP A 118 -33.13 -7.56 -17.45
CA ASP A 118 -32.75 -8.97 -17.60
C ASP A 118 -31.29 -9.06 -18.07
N ILE A 119 -30.51 -9.98 -17.50
CA ILE A 119 -29.10 -10.15 -17.88
C ILE A 119 -29.06 -10.89 -19.21
N LEU A 120 -28.63 -10.19 -20.26
CA LEU A 120 -28.41 -10.77 -21.57
C LEU A 120 -27.12 -11.58 -21.65
N SER A 121 -26.03 -11.04 -21.14
CA SER A 121 -24.74 -11.69 -21.10
C SER A 121 -23.85 -11.14 -19.99
N ALA A 122 -23.01 -12.02 -19.41
CA ALA A 122 -21.97 -11.65 -18.48
C ALA A 122 -20.63 -12.21 -18.98
N LYS A 123 -19.61 -11.35 -19.14
CA LYS A 123 -18.29 -11.76 -19.59
C LYS A 123 -17.23 -11.28 -18.61
N GLU A 124 -16.43 -12.20 -18.13
CA GLU A 124 -15.28 -11.91 -17.26
C GLU A 124 -13.99 -11.92 -18.06
N GLN A 125 -13.11 -10.97 -17.78
CA GLN A 125 -11.80 -10.91 -18.41
C GLN A 125 -10.78 -10.31 -17.46
N GLU A 126 -9.57 -10.86 -17.48
CA GLU A 126 -8.41 -10.29 -16.80
C GLU A 126 -7.78 -9.20 -17.68
N VAL A 127 -7.68 -7.99 -17.14
CA VAL A 127 -7.16 -6.80 -17.83
C VAL A 127 -5.87 -6.34 -17.16
N TYR A 128 -4.84 -6.09 -17.97
CA TYR A 128 -3.62 -5.47 -17.50
C TYR A 128 -3.84 -3.97 -17.24
N MET A 129 -3.58 -3.54 -16.00
CA MET A 129 -3.78 -2.14 -15.59
C MET A 129 -2.50 -1.32 -15.62
N GLY A 130 -1.35 -1.96 -15.38
CA GLY A 130 -0.07 -1.27 -15.33
C GLY A 130 0.97 -2.02 -14.51
N GLU A 131 2.08 -1.37 -14.22
CA GLU A 131 3.14 -1.90 -13.39
C GLU A 131 3.20 -1.17 -12.05
N VAL A 132 3.35 -1.93 -10.98
CA VAL A 132 3.50 -1.42 -9.62
C VAL A 132 4.94 -1.68 -9.16
N PRO A 133 5.69 -0.65 -8.75
CA PRO A 133 7.02 -0.83 -8.18
C PRO A 133 6.96 -1.72 -6.94
N MET A 134 7.87 -2.69 -6.87
CA MET A 134 7.94 -3.62 -5.75
C MET A 134 8.98 -3.18 -4.73
N MET A 135 8.63 -3.30 -3.46
CA MET A 135 9.57 -3.05 -2.36
C MET A 135 10.48 -4.26 -2.14
N THR A 136 11.75 -4.00 -1.96
CA THR A 136 12.72 -5.04 -1.59
C THR A 136 12.63 -5.38 -0.10
N ASN A 137 13.26 -6.48 0.31
CA ASN A 137 13.31 -6.88 1.72
C ASN A 137 13.96 -5.83 2.64
N SER A 138 14.81 -4.96 2.08
CA SER A 138 15.45 -3.85 2.79
C SER A 138 14.61 -2.58 2.85
N GLY A 139 13.37 -2.60 2.33
CA GLY A 139 12.48 -1.43 2.32
C GLY A 139 12.83 -0.39 1.24
N THR A 140 13.59 -0.78 0.22
CA THR A 140 13.98 0.09 -0.89
C THR A 140 13.18 -0.22 -2.14
N PHE A 141 13.08 0.76 -3.05
CA PHE A 141 12.56 0.58 -4.40
C PHE A 141 13.71 0.73 -5.41
N ILE A 142 13.66 -0.05 -6.48
CA ILE A 142 14.63 0.07 -7.56
C ILE A 142 13.93 0.69 -8.75
N THR A 143 14.38 1.90 -9.11
CA THR A 143 13.84 2.65 -10.24
C THR A 143 14.98 2.98 -11.19
N ASN A 144 14.91 2.50 -12.42
CA ASN A 144 15.96 2.67 -13.43
C ASN A 144 17.35 2.24 -12.92
N GLY A 145 17.39 1.13 -12.18
CA GLY A 145 18.63 0.58 -11.61
C GLY A 145 19.16 1.28 -10.36
N VAL A 146 18.50 2.36 -9.90
CA VAL A 146 18.90 3.10 -8.72
C VAL A 146 18.01 2.73 -7.54
N GLN A 147 18.64 2.41 -6.42
CA GLN A 147 17.91 2.16 -5.16
C GLN A 147 17.42 3.49 -4.57
N ARG A 148 16.14 3.53 -4.26
CA ARG A 148 15.47 4.69 -3.67
C ARG A 148 14.67 4.29 -2.44
N VAL A 149 14.56 5.20 -1.49
CA VAL A 149 13.78 5.02 -0.26
C VAL A 149 12.74 6.13 -0.16
N VAL A 150 11.54 5.78 0.24
CA VAL A 150 10.52 6.76 0.61
C VAL A 150 10.79 7.20 2.04
N VAL A 151 11.08 8.48 2.22
CA VAL A 151 11.37 9.06 3.53
C VAL A 151 10.11 9.70 4.09
N ASN A 152 9.73 9.33 5.31
CA ASN A 152 8.64 9.97 6.02
C ASN A 152 9.01 11.42 6.35
N GLN A 153 8.13 12.35 6.00
CA GLN A 153 8.32 13.76 6.28
C GLN A 153 7.31 14.22 7.32
N MET A 154 7.80 14.94 8.32
CA MET A 154 6.95 15.65 9.27
C MET A 154 6.72 17.08 8.77
N HIS A 155 5.48 17.49 8.71
CA HIS A 155 5.11 18.86 8.40
C HIS A 155 4.12 19.38 9.44
N ARG A 156 4.01 20.69 9.55
CA ARG A 156 3.06 21.32 10.47
C ARG A 156 1.63 20.99 10.06
N SER A 157 0.74 20.96 11.05
CA SER A 157 -0.71 20.86 10.83
C SER A 157 -1.21 22.03 9.95
N CYS A 158 -2.23 21.76 9.11
CA CYS A 158 -2.85 22.78 8.26
C CYS A 158 -3.33 24.00 9.04
N LEU A 159 -3.81 23.83 10.27
CA LEU A 159 -4.25 24.92 11.14
C LEU A 159 -3.12 25.90 11.50
N LEU A 160 -1.87 25.44 11.57
CA LEU A 160 -0.72 26.28 11.86
C LEU A 160 -0.26 27.10 10.64
N TYR A 161 -0.66 26.71 9.42
CA TYR A 161 -0.40 27.48 8.21
C TYR A 161 -1.48 28.52 7.92
N THR A 162 -2.72 28.26 8.35
CA THR A 162 -3.90 29.07 8.01
C THR A 162 -4.31 30.04 9.09
N SER A 163 -3.93 29.79 10.36
CA SER A 163 -4.21 30.69 11.49
C SER A 163 -2.93 31.41 11.89
N PRO A 164 -2.88 32.74 11.76
CA PRO A 164 -1.74 33.51 12.28
C PRO A 164 -1.67 33.31 13.79
N SER A 165 -0.48 32.94 14.28
CA SER A 165 -0.23 32.82 15.71
C SER A 165 -0.25 34.22 16.33
N PRO A 166 -0.83 34.43 17.52
CA PRO A 166 -0.76 35.71 18.23
C PRO A 166 0.66 36.13 18.63
N ARG A 167 1.66 35.30 18.32
CA ARG A 167 3.07 35.52 18.65
C ARG A 167 3.95 35.76 17.42
N ASP A 168 3.38 35.76 16.22
CA ASP A 168 4.11 36.04 14.97
C ASP A 168 3.93 37.53 14.58
#